data_87b2f78dbd3b4a66608bcc3e907ff9a8
#
_entry.id   87b2f78dbd3b4a66608bcc3e907ff9a8
#
_cell.length_a   1.000
_cell.length_b   1.000
_cell.length_c   1.000
_cell.angle_alpha   90.00
_cell.angle_beta   90.00
_cell.angle_gamma   90.00
#
_symmetry.space_group_name_H-M   'P 1'
#
loop_
_entity.id
_entity.type
_entity.pdbx_description
1 polymer ?
#
loop_
_entity_poly.entity_id
_entity_poly.type
_entity_poly.pdbx_seq_one_letter_code
_entity_poly.pdbx_strand_id
1 'polypeptide(L)'
;MFIAQVTGSVVATQKTATMTGHKLLVVEPYRLDEKSRKSLVTTGRTFIAVDTLGAGEGQFVLVTQGSSARLTPETKTLPIDAVVIGLIDTVRIDGQEVFKRSLLTSPSHPRSETPTPSQKP
;
A
#
# COMPACT_ATOMS: atom_id res chain seq x y z
N MET A 1 -5.99 -4.48 -9.90
CA MET A 1 -5.82 -4.66 -8.45
C MET A 1 -4.48 -5.28 -8.17
N PHE A 2 -3.80 -4.81 -7.15
CA PHE A 2 -2.48 -5.37 -6.84
C PHE A 2 -2.15 -5.20 -5.36
N ILE A 3 -1.17 -6.00 -4.90
CA ILE A 3 -0.63 -5.90 -3.56
C ILE A 3 0.51 -4.90 -3.60
N ALA A 4 0.59 -4.02 -2.60
CA ALA A 4 1.64 -3.03 -2.54
C ALA A 4 2.05 -2.77 -1.10
N GLN A 5 3.24 -2.25 -0.92
CA GLN A 5 3.69 -1.77 0.38
C GLN A 5 3.66 -0.24 0.37
N VAL A 6 3.17 0.35 1.45
CA VAL A 6 3.21 1.80 1.61
C VAL A 6 4.64 2.19 1.98
N THR A 7 5.26 3.01 1.13
CA THR A 7 6.65 3.42 1.35
C THR A 7 6.77 4.89 1.69
N GLY A 8 5.70 5.66 1.62
CA GLY A 8 5.75 7.07 1.95
C GLY A 8 4.40 7.72 1.77
N SER A 9 4.40 9.04 1.86
CA SER A 9 3.20 9.82 1.66
C SER A 9 3.51 11.04 0.82
N VAL A 10 2.47 11.62 0.21
CA VAL A 10 2.60 12.81 -0.61
C VAL A 10 1.85 13.94 0.08
N VAL A 11 2.53 15.06 0.26
CA VAL A 11 1.90 16.27 0.79
C VAL A 11 1.87 17.29 -0.33
N ALA A 12 0.66 17.70 -0.73
CA ALA A 12 0.48 18.69 -1.77
C ALA A 12 -0.16 19.93 -1.15
N THR A 13 0.50 21.07 -1.29
CA THR A 13 -0.01 22.31 -0.73
C THR A 13 -1.16 22.88 -1.55
N GLN A 14 -1.23 22.54 -2.83
CA GLN A 14 -2.33 22.95 -3.71
C GLN A 14 -2.83 21.75 -4.48
N LYS A 15 -4.12 21.53 -4.45
CA LYS A 15 -4.77 20.47 -5.21
C LYS A 15 -6.23 20.84 -5.40
N THR A 16 -6.90 20.13 -6.28
CA THR A 16 -8.31 20.45 -6.56
C THR A 16 -9.14 20.31 -5.28
N ALA A 17 -10.24 21.06 -5.22
CA ALA A 17 -11.08 21.06 -4.03
C ALA A 17 -11.58 19.68 -3.66
N THR A 18 -11.87 18.83 -4.66
CA THR A 18 -12.37 17.49 -4.41
C THR A 18 -11.32 16.60 -3.74
N MET A 19 -10.04 16.95 -3.86
CA MET A 19 -8.96 16.18 -3.24
C MET A 19 -8.55 16.69 -1.87
N THR A 20 -9.09 17.84 -1.45
CA THR A 20 -8.73 18.43 -0.17
C THR A 20 -9.16 17.51 0.97
N GLY A 21 -8.25 17.25 1.89
CA GLY A 21 -8.52 16.37 3.02
C GLY A 21 -8.26 14.90 2.77
N HIS A 22 -7.99 14.50 1.52
CA HIS A 22 -7.69 13.11 1.23
C HIS A 22 -6.20 12.84 1.37
N LYS A 23 -5.88 11.73 1.99
CA LYS A 23 -4.50 11.31 2.20
C LYS A 23 -3.97 10.60 0.97
N LEU A 24 -2.77 10.99 0.55
CA LEU A 24 -2.11 10.40 -0.61
C LEU A 24 -0.88 9.63 -0.14
N LEU A 25 -0.76 8.40 -0.59
CA LEU A 25 0.34 7.52 -0.22
C LEU A 25 1.17 7.15 -1.43
N VAL A 26 2.46 6.94 -1.18
CA VAL A 26 3.35 6.34 -2.16
C VAL A 26 3.33 4.84 -1.89
N VAL A 27 3.00 4.07 -2.91
CA VAL A 27 2.92 2.61 -2.77
C VAL A 27 3.77 1.93 -3.84
N GLU A 28 4.41 0.82 -3.47
CA GLU A 28 5.21 0.03 -4.38
C GLU A 28 4.55 -1.32 -4.58
N PRO A 29 4.11 -1.64 -5.81
CA PRO A 29 3.51 -2.94 -6.07
C PRO A 29 4.49 -4.09 -5.90
N TYR A 30 3.99 -5.20 -5.37
CA TYR A 30 4.73 -6.43 -5.22
C TYR A 30 4.11 -7.51 -6.08
N ARG A 31 4.92 -8.49 -6.43
CA ARG A 31 4.46 -9.66 -7.17
C ARG A 31 5.06 -10.91 -6.55
N LEU A 32 4.49 -12.05 -6.92
CA LEU A 32 5.03 -13.32 -6.48
C LEU A 32 6.34 -13.60 -7.22
N ASP A 33 7.35 -14.06 -6.48
CA ASP A 33 8.60 -14.49 -7.10
C ASP A 33 8.29 -15.71 -7.97
N GLU A 34 8.52 -15.59 -9.28
CA GLU A 34 8.13 -16.62 -10.22
C GLU A 34 8.93 -17.91 -10.07
N LYS A 35 10.14 -17.82 -9.53
CA LYS A 35 10.98 -18.99 -9.39
C LYS A 35 10.64 -19.79 -8.13
N SER A 36 10.66 -19.13 -6.98
CA SER A 36 10.43 -19.83 -5.72
C SER A 36 8.96 -19.99 -5.40
N ARG A 37 8.12 -19.05 -5.83
CA ARG A 37 6.71 -18.95 -5.49
C ARG A 37 6.46 -18.94 -3.97
N LYS A 38 7.46 -18.55 -3.20
CA LYS A 38 7.38 -18.53 -1.74
C LYS A 38 7.55 -17.17 -1.13
N SER A 39 7.77 -16.14 -1.94
CA SER A 39 7.96 -14.79 -1.43
C SER A 39 7.39 -13.77 -2.38
N LEU A 40 7.10 -12.60 -1.84
CA LEU A 40 6.69 -11.45 -2.62
C LEU A 40 7.93 -10.59 -2.88
N VAL A 41 8.08 -10.12 -4.11
CA VAL A 41 9.22 -9.28 -4.49
C VAL A 41 8.69 -7.99 -5.09
N THR A 42 9.45 -6.92 -4.91
CA THR A 42 9.05 -5.63 -5.46
C THR A 42 9.14 -5.64 -6.98
N THR A 43 8.23 -4.91 -7.61
CA THR A 43 8.28 -4.73 -9.06
C THR A 43 9.21 -3.59 -9.46
N GLY A 44 9.66 -2.79 -8.49
CA GLY A 44 10.48 -1.63 -8.78
C GLY A 44 9.69 -0.42 -9.27
N ARG A 45 8.36 -0.49 -9.24
CA ARG A 45 7.49 0.59 -9.68
C ARG A 45 6.90 1.32 -8.49
N THR A 46 6.40 2.51 -8.75
CA THR A 46 5.83 3.36 -7.70
C THR A 46 4.51 3.95 -8.21
N PHE A 47 3.50 3.95 -7.36
CA PHE A 47 2.21 4.55 -7.64
C PHE A 47 1.80 5.47 -6.49
N ILE A 48 0.95 6.44 -6.82
CA ILE A 48 0.34 7.30 -5.81
C ILE A 48 -1.11 6.84 -5.68
N ALA A 49 -1.53 6.56 -4.45
CA ALA A 49 -2.88 6.06 -4.20
C ALA A 49 -3.54 6.89 -3.10
N VAL A 50 -4.86 7.03 -3.22
CA VAL A 50 -5.64 7.67 -2.17
C VAL A 50 -5.87 6.65 -1.06
N ASP A 51 -5.70 7.09 0.19
CA ASP A 51 -5.92 6.23 1.35
C ASP A 51 -7.24 6.60 2.02
N THR A 52 -8.13 5.62 2.12
CA THR A 52 -9.41 5.79 2.80
C THR A 52 -9.49 4.97 4.08
N LEU A 53 -8.42 4.23 4.42
CA LEU A 53 -8.44 3.28 5.52
C LEU A 53 -7.49 3.62 6.67
N GLY A 54 -6.62 4.60 6.48
CA GLY A 54 -5.64 4.94 7.50
C GLY A 54 -4.40 4.07 7.48
N ALA A 55 -3.95 3.68 6.29
CA ALA A 55 -2.75 2.87 6.15
C ALA A 55 -1.51 3.68 6.53
N GLY A 56 -0.54 3.03 7.13
CA GLY A 56 0.73 3.63 7.52
C GLY A 56 1.90 3.09 6.72
N GLU A 57 3.03 3.80 6.79
CA GLU A 57 4.24 3.36 6.11
C GLU A 57 4.66 2.00 6.61
N GLY A 58 5.09 1.17 5.69
CA GLY A 58 5.51 -0.19 5.97
C GLY A 58 4.40 -1.22 5.86
N GLN A 59 3.14 -0.80 5.88
CA GLN A 59 2.03 -1.75 5.79
C GLN A 59 1.84 -2.23 4.36
N PHE A 60 1.40 -3.48 4.23
CA PHE A 60 1.00 -4.01 2.93
C PHE A 60 -0.48 -3.78 2.72
N VAL A 61 -0.84 -3.37 1.53
CA VAL A 61 -2.20 -2.93 1.22
C VAL A 61 -2.65 -3.54 -0.11
N LEU A 62 -3.96 -3.57 -0.29
CA LEU A 62 -4.57 -3.96 -1.54
C LEU A 62 -5.02 -2.69 -2.24
N VAL A 63 -4.60 -2.52 -3.49
CA VAL A 63 -4.87 -1.30 -4.26
C VAL A 63 -5.65 -1.65 -5.51
N THR A 64 -6.71 -0.90 -5.77
CA THR A 64 -7.40 -0.97 -7.05
C THR A 64 -7.04 0.26 -7.87
N GLN A 65 -7.05 0.13 -9.20
CA GLN A 65 -6.64 1.21 -10.08
C GLN A 65 -7.58 1.34 -11.27
N GLY A 66 -7.35 2.36 -12.08
CA GLY A 66 -8.18 2.66 -13.22
C GLY A 66 -9.54 3.17 -12.77
N SER A 67 -10.56 2.98 -13.59
CA SER A 67 -11.90 3.44 -13.25
C SER A 67 -12.46 2.74 -12.02
N SER A 68 -11.96 1.53 -11.71
CA SER A 68 -12.39 0.81 -10.52
C SER A 68 -12.04 1.54 -9.23
N ALA A 69 -11.04 2.41 -9.25
CA ALA A 69 -10.66 3.17 -8.07
C ALA A 69 -11.77 4.12 -7.63
N ARG A 70 -12.73 4.42 -8.50
CA ARG A 70 -13.82 5.35 -8.21
C ARG A 70 -15.15 4.65 -7.89
N LEU A 71 -15.11 3.35 -7.61
CA LEU A 71 -16.35 2.60 -7.32
C LEU A 71 -16.74 2.62 -5.85
N THR A 72 -15.91 3.19 -4.96
CA THR A 72 -16.28 3.29 -3.54
C THR A 72 -17.04 4.59 -3.30
N PRO A 73 -17.87 4.65 -2.26
CA PRO A 73 -18.59 5.88 -1.95
C PRO A 73 -17.67 7.07 -1.71
N GLU A 74 -16.49 6.82 -1.12
CA GLU A 74 -15.54 7.89 -0.80
C GLU A 74 -14.84 8.44 -2.02
N THR A 75 -14.73 7.67 -3.11
CA THR A 75 -13.89 8.03 -4.23
C THR A 75 -14.64 8.27 -5.54
N LYS A 76 -15.95 8.05 -5.58
CA LYS A 76 -16.69 8.05 -6.85
C LYS A 76 -16.65 9.39 -7.58
N THR A 77 -16.41 10.49 -6.86
CA THR A 77 -16.35 11.81 -7.46
C THR A 77 -14.92 12.36 -7.54
N LEU A 78 -13.91 11.56 -7.20
CA LEU A 78 -12.54 12.03 -7.14
C LEU A 78 -11.81 11.81 -8.46
N PRO A 79 -10.91 12.72 -8.84
CA PRO A 79 -10.10 12.55 -10.05
C PRO A 79 -8.88 11.68 -9.76
N ILE A 80 -9.11 10.41 -9.44
CA ILE A 80 -8.05 9.49 -9.05
C ILE A 80 -8.16 8.20 -9.84
N ASP A 81 -7.04 7.47 -9.92
CA ASP A 81 -7.01 6.19 -10.61
C ASP A 81 -6.38 5.08 -9.76
N ALA A 82 -6.10 5.35 -8.50
CA ALA A 82 -5.61 4.30 -7.58
C ALA A 82 -6.08 4.62 -6.17
N VAL A 83 -6.61 3.60 -5.50
CA VAL A 83 -7.10 3.76 -4.13
C VAL A 83 -6.80 2.51 -3.33
N VAL A 84 -6.42 2.70 -2.06
CA VAL A 84 -6.20 1.61 -1.12
C VAL A 84 -7.57 1.13 -0.65
N ILE A 85 -7.85 -0.16 -0.87
CA ILE A 85 -9.13 -0.75 -0.50
C ILE A 85 -9.03 -1.81 0.58
N GLY A 86 -7.83 -2.16 1.02
CA GLY A 86 -7.68 -3.14 2.08
C GLY A 86 -6.31 -3.07 2.73
N LEU A 87 -6.26 -3.42 4.01
CA LEU A 87 -5.00 -3.64 4.72
C LEU A 87 -4.77 -5.14 4.74
N ILE A 88 -3.58 -5.58 4.35
CA ILE A 88 -3.30 -7.01 4.17
C ILE A 88 -2.66 -7.57 5.42
N ASP A 89 -3.25 -8.63 5.96
CA ASP A 89 -2.69 -9.33 7.10
C ASP A 89 -1.89 -10.56 6.66
N THR A 90 -2.39 -11.30 5.70
CA THR A 90 -1.70 -12.49 5.20
C THR A 90 -1.93 -12.64 3.70
N VAL A 91 -0.96 -13.25 3.03
CA VAL A 91 -1.12 -13.69 1.64
C VAL A 91 -0.68 -15.15 1.58
N ARG A 92 -1.53 -16.00 1.02
CA ARG A 92 -1.24 -17.43 0.90
C ARG A 92 -1.21 -17.81 -0.58
N ILE A 93 -0.18 -18.54 -0.96
CA ILE A 93 0.00 -19.02 -2.32
C ILE A 93 0.41 -20.49 -2.22
N ASP A 94 -0.21 -21.38 -3.00
CA ASP A 94 0.12 -22.79 -3.03
C ASP A 94 0.07 -23.42 -1.63
N GLY A 95 -0.88 -22.96 -0.81
CA GLY A 95 -1.06 -23.50 0.54
C GLY A 95 -0.08 -22.97 1.57
N GLN A 96 0.77 -22.01 1.21
CA GLN A 96 1.77 -21.47 2.14
C GLN A 96 1.59 -19.98 2.31
N GLU A 97 1.92 -19.47 3.50
CA GLU A 97 1.92 -18.05 3.74
C GLU A 97 3.19 -17.44 3.16
N VAL A 98 3.02 -16.56 2.17
CA VAL A 98 4.16 -15.85 1.59
C VAL A 98 4.33 -14.47 2.22
N PHE A 99 3.34 -14.03 2.99
CA PHE A 99 3.39 -12.78 3.74
C PHE A 99 2.49 -12.90 4.96
N LYS A 100 2.94 -12.37 6.08
CA LYS A 100 2.13 -12.28 7.30
C LYS A 100 2.53 -11.02 8.05
N ARG A 101 1.55 -10.18 8.37
CA ARG A 101 1.82 -9.00 9.16
C ARG A 101 2.22 -9.41 10.56
N SER A 102 3.33 -8.85 11.06
CA SER A 102 3.77 -9.15 12.40
C SER A 102 2.94 -8.37 13.41
N LEU A 103 2.38 -9.08 14.40
CA LEU A 103 1.65 -8.42 15.47
C LEU A 103 2.58 -7.74 16.46
N LEU A 104 3.87 -8.06 16.41
CA LEU A 104 4.84 -7.44 17.27
C LEU A 104 5.37 -6.14 16.71
N THR A 105 5.11 -5.88 15.42
CA THR A 105 5.56 -4.67 14.78
C THR A 105 4.50 -3.61 14.90
N SER A 106 4.81 -2.56 15.60
CA SER A 106 3.85 -1.46 15.74
C SER A 106 3.89 -0.60 14.49
N PRO A 107 2.74 -0.26 13.93
CA PRO A 107 2.74 0.65 12.81
C PRO A 107 3.23 2.05 13.18
N SER A 108 3.17 2.39 14.43
CA SER A 108 3.68 3.66 14.85
C SER A 108 5.17 3.67 15.06
N HIS A 109 5.80 2.57 14.97
CA HIS A 109 7.12 2.39 15.30
C HIS A 109 8.03 2.96 14.33
N PRO A 110 8.60 3.76 14.55
CA PRO A 110 9.39 4.32 13.52
C PRO A 110 10.70 3.71 13.25
N ARG A 111 10.47 3.23 13.39
CA ARG A 111 11.32 2.82 13.24
C ARG A 111 12.18 3.18 13.04
N SER A 112 12.43 3.39 13.42
CA SER A 112 13.34 3.51 13.43
C SER A 112 14.04 2.96 13.23
N GLU A 113 14.05 2.66 13.44
CA GLU A 113 14.83 2.07 13.32
C GLU A 113 15.26 1.80 12.56
N THR A 114 15.12 1.98 12.49
CA THR A 114 15.63 1.65 11.75
C THR A 114 15.85 1.44 11.15
N PRO A 115 15.85 1.44 11.00
CA PRO A 115 16.18 1.15 10.25
C PRO A 115 16.35 0.86 9.59
N THR A 116 16.23 0.88 9.56
CA THR A 116 16.56 0.39 8.87
C THR A 116 16.57 -0.01 8.15
N PRO A 117 16.53 -0.02 7.87
CA PRO A 117 16.48 -0.51 7.11
C PRO A 117 16.52 -1.31 6.66
N SER A 118 16.55 -1.48 6.71
CA SER A 118 16.59 -2.32 6.42
C SER A 118 16.27 -3.18 6.66
N GLN A 119 16.10 -3.17 6.89
CA GLN A 119 15.90 -3.97 7.10
C GLN A 119 15.34 -4.44 7.16
N LYS A 120 14.99 -4.29 7.34
CA LYS A 120 14.46 -4.59 7.34
C LYS A 120 14.24 -4.96 7.32
N PRO A 121 13.80 -5.11 7.55
CA PRO A 121 13.70 -5.44 7.45
C PRO A 121 13.60 -5.74 7.30
#